data_cbe8b5963dcb50ac1c85154207e15f04
#
_entry.id   cbe8b5963dcb50ac1c85154207e15f04
#
_cell.length_a   1.000
_cell.length_b   1.000
_cell.length_c   1.000
_cell.angle_alpha   90.00
_cell.angle_beta   90.00
_cell.angle_gamma   90.00
#
_symmetry.space_group_name_H-M   'P 1'
#
loop_
_entity.id
_entity.type
_entity.pdbx_description
1 polymer ?
#
loop_
_entity_poly.entity_id
_entity_poly.type
_entity_poly.pdbx_seq_one_letter_code
_entity_poly.pdbx_strand_id
1 'polypeptide(L)'
;MNKNKTKVSSDERIEGFEKHNEEVRRLWKDFEDGKPRRIPVQWSMSYKMFVLNPILNVEGYGFSDCFENPDVMLRAELEFEYWRRHNVWCDWEMGLPKNWDIGVHFQNVYESCWLGAPVHYSERQVPDVKPFLRTREEMKNFMAKGIPDPFAGFMAKVKNFYEHFLEKRNEGFTFKDVPLGNIGTPTGTDGPFTIAVNITGGEIVKMLYKDPEFAESFLWFIADALTERMKAWHKFVGIVFPYEGFVFADDCVQLLSPKAYAKFVLPLHKKIVETFCTGRPGIHLCGAVEQHLETLRDELHIRYLDTGFPMNLEKAREVLGEDVIIRGNLHVATLYEGPKQKIEKETLRIIGSSVTKGRKFIFGEGNNVAPNTPPENLNHAYQIAKHYGKYT
;
A
#
# COMPACT_ATOMS: atom_id res chain seq x y z
N MET A 1 5.92 16.02 -41.54
CA MET A 1 6.51 14.69 -41.40
C MET A 1 5.55 13.79 -40.68
N ASN A 2 5.00 12.82 -41.38
CA ASN A 2 3.93 11.91 -40.95
C ASN A 2 4.36 11.07 -39.74
N LYS A 3 3.69 11.24 -38.59
CA LYS A 3 3.69 10.25 -37.51
C LYS A 3 2.51 9.32 -37.77
N ASN A 4 2.72 8.26 -38.53
CA ASN A 4 1.84 7.11 -38.53
C ASN A 4 1.91 6.43 -37.14
N LYS A 5 1.07 6.87 -36.20
CA LYS A 5 0.69 6.02 -35.07
C LYS A 5 -0.31 5.02 -35.64
N THR A 6 0.15 3.82 -35.94
CA THR A 6 -0.73 2.69 -36.26
C THR A 6 -1.67 2.53 -35.04
N LYS A 7 -2.94 2.90 -35.22
CA LYS A 7 -3.99 2.58 -34.24
C LYS A 7 -4.15 1.06 -34.29
N VAL A 8 -3.68 0.37 -33.26
CA VAL A 8 -4.00 -1.04 -33.03
C VAL A 8 -5.52 -1.16 -32.97
N SER A 9 -6.09 -2.14 -33.69
CA SER A 9 -7.54 -2.34 -33.70
C SER A 9 -8.04 -2.75 -32.30
N SER A 10 -9.32 -2.51 -32.00
CA SER A 10 -9.93 -2.95 -30.73
C SER A 10 -9.74 -4.44 -30.51
N ASP A 11 -9.88 -5.24 -31.57
CA ASP A 11 -9.81 -6.71 -31.52
C ASP A 11 -8.38 -7.20 -31.23
N GLU A 12 -7.38 -6.61 -31.90
CA GLU A 12 -5.95 -6.91 -31.62
C GLU A 12 -5.55 -6.52 -30.17
N ARG A 13 -6.18 -5.47 -29.62
CA ARG A 13 -5.93 -5.05 -28.25
C ARG A 13 -6.55 -5.99 -27.23
N ILE A 14 -7.75 -6.50 -27.51
CA ILE A 14 -8.46 -7.49 -26.68
C ILE A 14 -7.68 -8.81 -26.68
N GLU A 15 -7.29 -9.32 -27.85
CA GLU A 15 -6.49 -10.54 -27.96
C GLU A 15 -5.14 -10.41 -27.22
N GLY A 16 -4.53 -9.22 -27.28
CA GLY A 16 -3.30 -8.91 -26.53
C GLY A 16 -3.48 -9.00 -25.02
N PHE A 17 -4.63 -8.56 -24.49
CA PHE A 17 -4.94 -8.64 -23.05
C PHE A 17 -5.22 -10.09 -22.62
N GLU A 18 -5.95 -10.86 -23.38
CA GLU A 18 -6.24 -12.27 -23.05
C GLU A 18 -4.97 -13.09 -22.94
N LYS A 19 -4.08 -12.99 -23.91
CA LYS A 19 -2.78 -13.66 -23.88
C LYS A 19 -1.92 -13.23 -22.70
N HIS A 20 -1.91 -11.92 -22.40
CA HIS A 20 -1.22 -11.39 -21.23
C HIS A 20 -1.81 -11.97 -19.94
N ASN A 21 -3.12 -11.98 -19.79
CA ASN A 21 -3.79 -12.46 -18.60
C ASN A 21 -3.53 -13.94 -18.33
N GLU A 22 -3.46 -14.77 -19.38
CA GLU A 22 -3.06 -16.18 -19.27
C GLU A 22 -1.62 -16.33 -18.77
N GLU A 23 -0.69 -15.52 -19.33
CA GLU A 23 0.70 -15.50 -18.90
C GLU A 23 0.83 -15.09 -17.43
N VAL A 24 0.08 -14.06 -17.02
CA VAL A 24 0.07 -13.53 -15.64
C VAL A 24 -0.43 -14.58 -14.66
N ARG A 25 -1.56 -15.23 -14.94
CA ARG A 25 -2.08 -16.31 -14.06
C ARG A 25 -1.07 -17.44 -13.87
N ARG A 26 -0.39 -17.83 -14.96
CA ARG A 26 0.66 -18.86 -14.90
C ARG A 26 1.88 -18.38 -14.11
N LEU A 27 2.32 -17.14 -14.33
CA LEU A 27 3.45 -16.55 -13.61
C LEU A 27 3.24 -16.54 -12.10
N TRP A 28 2.05 -16.11 -11.64
CA TRP A 28 1.76 -16.08 -10.21
C TRP A 28 1.68 -17.46 -9.58
N LYS A 29 1.07 -18.42 -10.30
CA LYS A 29 1.08 -19.82 -9.87
C LYS A 29 2.51 -20.35 -9.75
N ASP A 30 3.35 -20.15 -10.76
CA ASP A 30 4.76 -20.57 -10.75
C ASP A 30 5.53 -19.87 -9.61
N PHE A 31 5.18 -18.60 -9.27
CA PHE A 31 5.78 -17.85 -8.16
C PHE A 31 5.40 -18.43 -6.79
N GLU A 32 4.12 -18.76 -6.60
CA GLU A 32 3.62 -19.44 -5.39
C GLU A 32 4.28 -20.82 -5.22
N ASP A 33 4.44 -21.55 -6.30
CA ASP A 33 5.14 -22.86 -6.34
C ASP A 33 6.68 -22.73 -6.17
N GLY A 34 7.21 -21.50 -6.03
CA GLY A 34 8.65 -21.22 -5.86
C GLY A 34 9.49 -21.40 -7.14
N LYS A 35 8.87 -21.49 -8.30
CA LYS A 35 9.52 -21.78 -9.60
C LYS A 35 9.14 -20.78 -10.70
N PRO A 36 9.10 -19.48 -10.44
CA PRO A 36 8.75 -18.51 -11.47
C PRO A 36 9.79 -18.53 -12.59
N ARG A 37 9.32 -18.38 -13.81
CA ARG A 37 10.20 -18.31 -15.00
C ARG A 37 10.89 -16.96 -15.15
N ARG A 38 10.31 -15.92 -14.55
CA ARG A 38 10.83 -14.56 -14.52
C ARG A 38 10.37 -13.82 -13.28
N ILE A 39 10.97 -12.69 -13.07
CA ILE A 39 10.60 -11.75 -12.00
C ILE A 39 9.20 -11.20 -12.28
N PRO A 40 8.23 -11.32 -11.35
CA PRO A 40 6.97 -10.60 -11.43
C PRO A 40 7.14 -9.09 -11.28
N VAL A 41 6.29 -8.32 -11.95
CA VAL A 41 6.29 -6.84 -11.90
C VAL A 41 4.94 -6.34 -11.39
N GLN A 42 4.95 -5.55 -10.32
CA GLN A 42 3.74 -4.93 -9.76
C GLN A 42 3.96 -3.43 -9.50
N TRP A 43 2.92 -2.63 -9.76
CA TRP A 43 2.88 -1.21 -9.45
C TRP A 43 1.81 -0.93 -8.41
N SER A 44 2.16 -0.29 -7.28
CA SER A 44 1.20 0.18 -6.29
C SER A 44 0.63 1.51 -6.71
N MET A 45 -0.65 1.53 -6.97
CA MET A 45 -1.41 2.70 -7.41
C MET A 45 -2.77 2.70 -6.73
N SER A 46 -3.39 3.87 -6.65
CA SER A 46 -4.76 4.03 -6.16
C SER A 46 -5.48 5.11 -6.97
N TYR A 47 -6.74 5.34 -6.69
CA TYR A 47 -7.55 6.35 -7.37
C TYR A 47 -6.99 7.80 -7.26
N LYS A 48 -5.94 8.03 -6.46
CA LYS A 48 -5.17 9.30 -6.51
C LYS A 48 -4.63 9.59 -7.91
N MET A 49 -4.36 8.53 -8.71
CA MET A 49 -3.95 8.66 -10.10
C MET A 49 -5.04 9.26 -10.98
N PHE A 50 -6.31 9.04 -10.66
CA PHE A 50 -7.46 9.67 -11.30
C PHE A 50 -7.70 11.07 -10.75
N VAL A 51 -7.87 11.21 -9.44
CA VAL A 51 -8.23 12.48 -8.78
C VAL A 51 -7.23 13.60 -9.10
N LEU A 52 -5.94 13.31 -9.11
CA LEU A 52 -4.88 14.29 -9.35
C LEU A 52 -4.49 14.44 -10.83
N ASN A 53 -5.19 13.78 -11.75
CA ASN A 53 -4.93 13.88 -13.18
C ASN A 53 -6.05 14.64 -13.88
N PRO A 54 -5.82 15.89 -14.32
CA PRO A 54 -6.88 16.73 -14.93
C PRO A 54 -7.35 16.22 -16.31
N ILE A 55 -6.61 15.32 -16.94
CA ILE A 55 -7.01 14.70 -18.22
C ILE A 55 -8.03 13.57 -17.97
N LEU A 56 -7.88 12.85 -16.87
CA LEU A 56 -8.78 11.75 -16.49
C LEU A 56 -9.99 12.29 -15.71
N ASN A 57 -9.75 13.19 -14.79
CA ASN A 57 -10.73 13.78 -13.89
C ASN A 57 -11.25 15.10 -14.48
N VAL A 58 -12.03 14.99 -15.56
CA VAL A 58 -12.56 16.16 -16.27
C VAL A 58 -13.63 16.92 -15.47
N GLU A 59 -14.28 16.26 -14.52
CA GLU A 59 -15.23 16.87 -13.58
C GLU A 59 -14.53 17.69 -12.49
N GLY A 60 -13.24 17.49 -12.29
CA GLY A 60 -12.43 18.25 -11.32
C GLY A 60 -12.70 17.89 -9.86
N TYR A 61 -13.13 16.65 -9.56
CA TYR A 61 -13.30 16.19 -8.18
C TYR A 61 -12.00 16.26 -7.39
N GLY A 62 -12.06 16.85 -6.19
CA GLY A 62 -10.99 16.80 -5.21
C GLY A 62 -11.14 15.63 -4.24
N PHE A 63 -10.12 15.44 -3.39
CA PHE A 63 -10.23 14.45 -2.31
C PHE A 63 -11.33 14.79 -1.30
N SER A 64 -11.63 16.07 -1.08
CA SER A 64 -12.75 16.48 -0.25
C SER A 64 -14.08 15.95 -0.81
N ASP A 65 -14.28 16.03 -2.13
CA ASP A 65 -15.50 15.53 -2.76
C ASP A 65 -15.58 14.01 -2.63
N CYS A 66 -14.46 13.30 -2.85
CA CYS A 66 -14.39 11.86 -2.66
C CYS A 66 -14.65 11.44 -1.20
N PHE A 67 -14.23 12.25 -0.22
CA PHE A 67 -14.37 11.93 1.20
C PHE A 67 -15.74 12.29 1.78
N GLU A 68 -16.51 13.14 1.09
CA GLU A 68 -17.86 13.55 1.52
C GLU A 68 -18.98 12.85 0.75
N ASN A 69 -18.71 12.36 -0.46
CA ASN A 69 -19.73 11.76 -1.31
C ASN A 69 -19.30 10.33 -1.76
N PRO A 70 -19.99 9.27 -1.31
CA PRO A 70 -19.65 7.90 -1.67
C PRO A 70 -19.80 7.61 -3.19
N ASP A 71 -20.72 8.24 -3.90
CA ASP A 71 -20.85 8.07 -5.35
C ASP A 71 -19.64 8.67 -6.10
N VAL A 72 -19.07 9.77 -5.60
CA VAL A 72 -17.84 10.36 -6.17
C VAL A 72 -16.64 9.44 -5.91
N MET A 73 -16.51 8.88 -4.71
CA MET A 73 -15.44 7.92 -4.41
C MET A 73 -15.60 6.66 -5.27
N LEU A 74 -16.80 6.09 -5.35
CA LEU A 74 -17.09 4.92 -6.17
C LEU A 74 -16.69 5.16 -7.64
N ARG A 75 -17.05 6.31 -8.18
CA ARG A 75 -16.68 6.68 -9.54
C ARG A 75 -15.17 6.84 -9.70
N ALA A 76 -14.50 7.52 -8.78
CA ALA A 76 -13.06 7.70 -8.84
C ALA A 76 -12.29 6.37 -8.81
N GLU A 77 -12.72 5.42 -7.99
CA GLU A 77 -12.15 4.06 -7.94
C GLU A 77 -12.37 3.32 -9.26
N LEU A 78 -13.58 3.33 -9.80
CA LEU A 78 -13.92 2.65 -11.06
C LEU A 78 -13.20 3.23 -12.28
N GLU A 79 -13.16 4.55 -12.40
CA GLU A 79 -12.45 5.23 -13.51
C GLU A 79 -10.93 5.00 -13.41
N PHE A 80 -10.37 5.01 -12.20
CA PHE A 80 -8.97 4.66 -11.99
C PHE A 80 -8.69 3.21 -12.41
N GLU A 81 -9.47 2.23 -11.93
CA GLU A 81 -9.28 0.82 -12.26
C GLU A 81 -9.45 0.57 -13.76
N TYR A 82 -10.44 1.19 -14.39
CA TYR A 82 -10.61 1.10 -15.85
C TYR A 82 -9.39 1.64 -16.59
N TRP A 83 -8.92 2.86 -16.21
CA TRP A 83 -7.74 3.47 -16.81
C TRP A 83 -6.50 2.60 -16.63
N ARG A 84 -6.24 2.13 -15.42
CA ARG A 84 -5.09 1.30 -15.08
C ARG A 84 -5.07 0.02 -15.95
N ARG A 85 -6.15 -0.69 -15.98
CA ARG A 85 -6.29 -1.96 -16.71
C ARG A 85 -6.15 -1.83 -18.23
N HIS A 86 -6.25 -0.64 -18.79
CA HIS A 86 -6.12 -0.39 -20.21
C HIS A 86 -4.84 0.33 -20.62
N ASN A 87 -4.09 0.90 -19.67
CA ASN A 87 -2.95 1.76 -20.01
C ASN A 87 -1.64 1.38 -19.29
N VAL A 88 -1.69 0.68 -18.16
CA VAL A 88 -0.51 0.38 -17.34
C VAL A 88 -0.22 -1.11 -17.34
N TRP A 89 0.81 -1.51 -18.07
CA TRP A 89 1.26 -2.89 -18.12
C TRP A 89 2.01 -3.27 -16.84
N CYS A 90 1.62 -4.37 -16.25
CA CYS A 90 2.25 -5.03 -15.11
C CYS A 90 1.75 -6.47 -15.04
N ASP A 91 2.17 -7.25 -14.07
CA ASP A 91 1.70 -8.63 -13.92
C ASP A 91 0.39 -8.71 -13.11
N TRP A 92 -0.55 -7.86 -13.49
CA TRP A 92 -1.97 -7.93 -13.14
C TRP A 92 -2.80 -8.05 -14.42
N GLU A 93 -4.02 -8.57 -14.29
CA GLU A 93 -4.90 -8.72 -15.44
C GLU A 93 -5.28 -7.37 -16.06
N MET A 94 -5.27 -7.33 -17.40
CA MET A 94 -5.60 -6.19 -18.24
C MET A 94 -7.00 -6.33 -18.83
N GLY A 95 -7.52 -5.24 -19.39
CA GLY A 95 -8.85 -5.18 -20.01
C GLY A 95 -10.00 -5.20 -19.00
N LEU A 96 -11.21 -5.40 -19.48
CA LEU A 96 -12.39 -5.45 -18.61
C LEU A 96 -12.34 -6.69 -17.72
N PRO A 97 -12.60 -6.57 -16.41
CA PRO A 97 -12.68 -7.72 -15.50
C PRO A 97 -14.06 -8.40 -15.63
N LYS A 98 -14.21 -9.55 -14.97
CA LYS A 98 -15.55 -10.16 -14.80
C LYS A 98 -16.42 -9.37 -13.84
N ASN A 99 -15.81 -8.82 -12.79
CA ASN A 99 -16.43 -7.95 -11.80
C ASN A 99 -15.44 -6.87 -11.39
N TRP A 100 -15.90 -5.69 -11.04
CA TRP A 100 -15.09 -4.63 -10.45
C TRP A 100 -14.91 -4.90 -8.95
N ASP A 101 -13.75 -5.43 -8.57
CA ASP A 101 -13.33 -5.49 -7.18
C ASP A 101 -12.73 -4.12 -6.81
N ILE A 102 -13.40 -3.41 -5.93
CA ILE A 102 -13.04 -2.05 -5.51
C ILE A 102 -13.11 -1.93 -4.00
N GLY A 103 -12.66 -0.82 -3.46
CA GLY A 103 -12.70 -0.60 -2.01
C GLY A 103 -13.05 0.82 -1.60
N VAL A 104 -13.47 0.95 -0.37
CA VAL A 104 -13.57 2.25 0.30
C VAL A 104 -12.16 2.66 0.74
N HIS A 105 -11.65 3.75 0.19
CA HIS A 105 -10.27 4.12 0.36
C HIS A 105 -10.09 5.60 0.73
N PHE A 106 -9.83 5.86 2.00
CA PHE A 106 -9.59 7.20 2.54
C PHE A 106 -8.11 7.56 2.66
N GLN A 107 -7.27 7.08 1.74
CA GLN A 107 -5.82 7.21 1.82
C GLN A 107 -5.30 6.73 3.20
N ASN A 108 -4.18 7.26 3.67
CA ASN A 108 -3.57 6.85 4.93
C ASN A 108 -4.02 7.71 6.13
N VAL A 109 -5.21 8.34 6.04
CA VAL A 109 -5.66 9.26 7.11
C VAL A 109 -6.67 8.65 8.06
N TYR A 110 -7.34 7.57 7.68
CA TYR A 110 -8.54 7.05 8.36
C TYR A 110 -8.28 6.66 9.84
N GLU A 111 -7.13 6.06 10.17
CA GLU A 111 -6.80 5.67 11.54
C GLU A 111 -6.53 6.88 12.43
N SER A 112 -5.69 7.80 11.95
CA SER A 112 -5.40 9.04 12.66
C SER A 112 -6.65 9.90 12.84
N CYS A 113 -7.53 9.94 11.83
CA CYS A 113 -8.81 10.68 11.90
C CYS A 113 -9.82 9.99 12.84
N TRP A 114 -9.83 8.67 12.91
CA TRP A 114 -10.61 7.93 13.89
C TRP A 114 -10.19 8.28 15.32
N LEU A 115 -8.88 8.45 15.57
CA LEU A 115 -8.35 8.89 16.85
C LEU A 115 -8.58 10.38 17.13
N GLY A 116 -9.09 11.15 16.17
CA GLY A 116 -9.49 12.55 16.35
C GLY A 116 -8.65 13.57 15.60
N ALA A 117 -7.67 13.16 14.80
CA ALA A 117 -6.91 14.10 13.99
C ALA A 117 -7.78 14.67 12.85
N PRO A 118 -7.77 15.98 12.60
CA PRO A 118 -8.49 16.56 11.48
C PRO A 118 -7.78 16.27 10.15
N VAL A 119 -8.55 15.95 9.10
CA VAL A 119 -8.03 15.83 7.73
C VAL A 119 -7.50 17.17 7.26
N HIS A 120 -6.37 17.14 6.60
CA HIS A 120 -5.79 18.29 5.92
C HIS A 120 -5.78 18.07 4.40
N TYR A 121 -6.57 18.87 3.70
CA TYR A 121 -6.58 18.89 2.25
C TYR A 121 -5.61 19.96 1.74
N SER A 122 -4.76 19.57 0.81
CA SER A 122 -3.86 20.47 0.09
C SER A 122 -4.13 20.35 -1.41
N GLU A 123 -3.98 21.43 -2.14
CA GLU A 123 -4.11 21.39 -3.59
C GLU A 123 -3.07 20.45 -4.21
N ARG A 124 -3.51 19.63 -5.16
CA ARG A 124 -2.66 18.71 -5.95
C ARG A 124 -1.86 17.69 -5.14
N GLN A 125 -2.29 17.43 -3.91
CA GLN A 125 -1.67 16.40 -3.05
C GLN A 125 -2.73 15.47 -2.47
N VAL A 126 -2.29 14.28 -2.04
CA VAL A 126 -3.13 13.40 -1.24
C VAL A 126 -3.41 14.05 0.12
N PRO A 127 -4.58 13.77 0.73
CA PRO A 127 -4.87 14.25 2.08
C PRO A 127 -3.86 13.76 3.10
N ASP A 128 -3.63 14.59 4.09
CA ASP A 128 -2.81 14.30 5.26
C ASP A 128 -3.59 14.63 6.54
N VAL A 129 -3.02 14.45 7.71
CA VAL A 129 -3.63 14.78 8.99
C VAL A 129 -2.90 15.91 9.69
N LYS A 130 -3.65 16.73 10.46
CA LYS A 130 -3.02 17.71 11.36
C LYS A 130 -2.83 17.08 12.72
N PRO A 131 -1.58 17.03 13.22
CA PRO A 131 -1.34 16.58 14.58
C PRO A 131 -2.07 17.43 15.62
N PHE A 132 -2.63 16.79 16.64
CA PHE A 132 -3.43 17.46 17.67
C PHE A 132 -3.01 17.17 19.11
N LEU A 133 -2.04 16.27 19.31
CA LEU A 133 -1.46 15.93 20.61
C LEU A 133 0.00 16.42 20.66
N ARG A 134 0.20 17.70 21.01
CA ARG A 134 1.52 18.35 20.97
C ARG A 134 2.27 18.35 22.29
N THR A 135 1.58 17.99 23.37
CA THR A 135 2.14 18.01 24.73
C THR A 135 1.88 16.68 25.44
N ARG A 136 2.70 16.38 26.44
CA ARG A 136 2.50 15.22 27.32
C ARG A 136 1.12 15.22 27.97
N GLU A 137 0.63 16.39 28.38
CA GLU A 137 -0.67 16.51 29.06
C GLU A 137 -1.84 16.24 28.09
N GLU A 138 -1.75 16.70 26.85
CA GLU A 138 -2.75 16.37 25.81
C GLU A 138 -2.78 14.87 25.53
N MET A 139 -1.62 14.21 25.42
CA MET A 139 -1.53 12.76 25.25
C MET A 139 -2.13 12.01 26.45
N LYS A 140 -1.86 12.45 27.68
CA LYS A 140 -2.41 11.88 28.90
C LYS A 140 -3.93 12.02 28.95
N ASN A 141 -4.45 13.22 28.65
CA ASN A 141 -5.88 13.49 28.60
C ASN A 141 -6.57 12.71 27.50
N PHE A 142 -5.89 12.45 26.38
CA PHE A 142 -6.39 11.60 25.32
C PHE A 142 -6.51 10.15 25.78
N MET A 143 -5.47 9.56 26.39
CA MET A 143 -5.54 8.20 26.94
C MET A 143 -6.63 8.04 28.02
N ALA A 144 -6.85 9.06 28.85
CA ALA A 144 -7.87 9.03 29.90
C ALA A 144 -9.30 8.93 29.37
N LYS A 145 -9.55 9.26 28.10
CA LYS A 145 -10.86 9.07 27.44
C LYS A 145 -11.15 7.63 27.07
N GLY A 146 -10.12 6.76 27.10
CA GLY A 146 -10.22 5.38 26.68
C GLY A 146 -10.15 5.22 25.14
N ILE A 147 -10.19 3.98 24.69
CA ILE A 147 -10.17 3.62 23.26
C ILE A 147 -11.51 4.03 22.64
N PRO A 148 -11.51 4.77 21.52
CA PRO A 148 -12.74 5.12 20.81
C PRO A 148 -13.48 3.88 20.29
N ASP A 149 -14.80 3.97 20.17
CA ASP A 149 -15.58 2.93 19.50
C ASP A 149 -15.06 2.70 18.06
N PRO A 150 -14.79 1.45 17.64
CA PRO A 150 -14.24 1.13 16.32
C PRO A 150 -15.07 1.59 15.12
N PHE A 151 -16.33 1.93 15.33
CA PHE A 151 -17.26 2.39 14.30
C PHE A 151 -17.70 3.84 14.51
N ALA A 152 -17.13 4.56 15.47
CA ALA A 152 -17.45 5.97 15.72
C ALA A 152 -16.56 6.92 14.91
N GLY A 153 -16.92 8.21 14.93
CA GLY A 153 -16.15 9.29 14.31
C GLY A 153 -15.90 9.04 12.82
N PHE A 154 -14.65 9.14 12.40
CA PHE A 154 -14.29 8.94 11.00
C PHE A 154 -14.62 7.51 10.50
N MET A 155 -14.50 6.50 11.38
CA MET A 155 -14.83 5.12 11.00
C MET A 155 -16.34 4.90 10.79
N ALA A 156 -17.22 5.74 11.34
CA ALA A 156 -18.64 5.73 10.97
C ALA A 156 -18.83 6.19 9.51
N LYS A 157 -18.06 7.18 9.05
CA LYS A 157 -18.06 7.58 7.64
C LYS A 157 -17.56 6.45 6.74
N VAL A 158 -16.45 5.79 7.11
CA VAL A 158 -15.94 4.61 6.38
C VAL A 158 -17.01 3.53 6.27
N LYS A 159 -17.71 3.24 7.36
CA LYS A 159 -18.80 2.25 7.40
C LYS A 159 -19.95 2.64 6.46
N ASN A 160 -20.40 3.89 6.50
CA ASN A 160 -21.46 4.38 5.63
C ASN A 160 -21.10 4.25 4.15
N PHE A 161 -19.85 4.56 3.78
CA PHE A 161 -19.36 4.40 2.42
C PHE A 161 -19.32 2.93 1.99
N TYR A 162 -18.86 2.05 2.87
CA TYR A 162 -18.85 0.62 2.61
C TYR A 162 -20.27 0.06 2.40
N GLU A 163 -21.22 0.43 3.28
CA GLU A 163 -22.62 0.04 3.15
C GLU A 163 -23.25 0.56 1.87
N HIS A 164 -22.96 1.81 1.47
CA HIS A 164 -23.39 2.36 0.20
C HIS A 164 -22.84 1.58 -1.02
N PHE A 165 -21.57 1.22 -1.02
CA PHE A 165 -20.99 0.40 -2.10
C PHE A 165 -21.63 -0.97 -2.17
N LEU A 166 -21.93 -1.59 -1.02
CA LEU A 166 -22.67 -2.86 -0.95
C LEU A 166 -24.10 -2.72 -1.49
N GLU A 167 -24.79 -1.64 -1.17
CA GLU A 167 -26.13 -1.34 -1.69
C GLU A 167 -26.09 -1.22 -3.23
N LYS A 168 -25.17 -0.43 -3.79
CA LYS A 168 -24.97 -0.32 -5.24
C LYS A 168 -24.73 -1.68 -5.90
N ARG A 169 -23.88 -2.51 -5.30
CA ARG A 169 -23.64 -3.88 -5.78
C ARG A 169 -24.94 -4.71 -5.76
N ASN A 170 -25.70 -4.65 -4.69
CA ASN A 170 -26.92 -5.45 -4.52
C ASN A 170 -28.07 -4.97 -5.42
N GLU A 171 -28.09 -3.69 -5.79
CA GLU A 171 -29.01 -3.11 -6.78
C GLU A 171 -28.63 -3.49 -8.23
N GLY A 172 -27.50 -4.17 -8.44
CA GLY A 172 -27.03 -4.56 -9.77
C GLY A 172 -26.36 -3.44 -10.55
N PHE A 173 -25.78 -2.46 -9.86
CA PHE A 173 -25.03 -1.39 -10.52
C PHE A 173 -23.90 -1.95 -11.39
N THR A 174 -23.76 -1.41 -12.60
CA THR A 174 -22.70 -1.76 -13.55
C THR A 174 -21.92 -0.52 -13.97
N PHE A 175 -20.62 -0.72 -14.24
CA PHE A 175 -19.77 0.28 -14.85
C PHE A 175 -19.11 -0.35 -16.10
N LYS A 176 -19.25 0.28 -17.27
CA LYS A 176 -18.83 -0.29 -18.57
C LYS A 176 -19.40 -1.70 -18.78
N ASP A 177 -20.67 -1.90 -18.46
CA ASP A 177 -21.42 -3.16 -18.56
C ASP A 177 -20.88 -4.31 -17.68
N VAL A 178 -20.00 -4.01 -16.72
CA VAL A 178 -19.45 -4.97 -15.78
C VAL A 178 -19.97 -4.67 -14.36
N PRO A 179 -20.48 -5.68 -13.63
CA PRO A 179 -21.01 -5.49 -12.29
C PRO A 179 -19.92 -5.27 -11.22
N LEU A 180 -20.31 -4.75 -10.06
CA LEU A 180 -19.45 -4.70 -8.88
C LEU A 180 -19.24 -6.11 -8.31
N GLY A 181 -18.01 -6.38 -7.90
CA GLY A 181 -17.59 -7.62 -7.23
C GLY A 181 -17.40 -7.44 -5.73
N ASN A 182 -16.21 -7.79 -5.25
CA ASN A 182 -15.87 -7.63 -3.84
C ASN A 182 -15.68 -6.15 -3.49
N ILE A 183 -16.24 -5.76 -2.35
CA ILE A 183 -16.04 -4.42 -1.79
C ILE A 183 -15.05 -4.53 -0.63
N GLY A 184 -13.88 -3.94 -0.80
CA GLY A 184 -12.86 -3.85 0.22
C GLY A 184 -13.11 -2.71 1.21
N THR A 185 -12.59 -2.85 2.40
CA THR A 185 -12.62 -1.82 3.46
C THR A 185 -11.29 -1.82 4.21
N PRO A 186 -10.89 -0.70 4.84
CA PRO A 186 -9.60 -0.61 5.52
C PRO A 186 -9.57 -1.44 6.81
N THR A 187 -9.23 -2.72 6.67
CA THR A 187 -9.04 -3.68 7.78
C THR A 187 -7.60 -3.76 8.28
N GLY A 188 -6.64 -3.22 7.54
CA GLY A 188 -5.23 -3.17 7.92
C GLY A 188 -4.88 -2.01 8.87
N THR A 189 -3.59 -1.75 9.03
CA THR A 189 -3.06 -0.63 9.84
C THR A 189 -1.78 -0.06 9.22
N ASP A 190 -1.60 1.26 9.35
CA ASP A 190 -0.35 1.97 9.05
C ASP A 190 0.68 1.84 10.20
N GLY A 191 0.32 1.12 11.26
CA GLY A 191 1.19 0.76 12.36
C GLY A 191 1.17 1.73 13.55
N PRO A 192 1.40 1.20 14.76
CA PRO A 192 1.23 1.97 15.98
C PRO A 192 2.21 3.14 16.10
N PHE A 193 3.44 2.99 15.64
CA PHE A 193 4.41 4.07 15.74
C PHE A 193 4.15 5.17 14.70
N THR A 194 3.81 4.81 13.48
CA THR A 194 3.42 5.77 12.43
C THR A 194 2.19 6.57 12.85
N ILE A 195 1.16 5.91 13.37
CA ILE A 195 -0.05 6.59 13.86
C ILE A 195 0.28 7.52 15.04
N ALA A 196 1.10 7.06 16.01
CA ALA A 196 1.56 7.91 17.13
C ALA A 196 2.32 9.14 16.63
N VAL A 197 3.22 8.98 15.64
CA VAL A 197 3.95 10.11 15.02
C VAL A 197 2.98 11.06 14.33
N ASN A 198 2.03 10.55 13.55
CA ASN A 198 1.06 11.37 12.82
C ASN A 198 0.21 12.24 13.74
N ILE A 199 -0.35 11.68 14.81
CA ILE A 199 -1.23 12.42 15.72
C ILE A 199 -0.49 13.34 16.68
N THR A 200 0.81 13.09 16.92
CA THR A 200 1.64 13.92 17.82
C THR A 200 2.56 14.90 17.07
N GLY A 201 2.67 14.75 15.73
CA GLY A 201 3.60 15.55 14.92
C GLY A 201 5.06 15.31 15.29
N GLY A 202 5.39 14.07 15.71
CA GLY A 202 6.74 13.67 16.10
C GLY A 202 7.10 13.94 17.55
N GLU A 203 6.24 14.54 18.38
CA GLU A 203 6.55 14.73 19.81
C GLU A 203 6.79 13.40 20.52
N ILE A 204 6.11 12.33 20.12
CA ILE A 204 6.34 10.99 20.66
C ILE A 204 7.80 10.54 20.52
N VAL A 205 8.47 10.88 19.41
CA VAL A 205 9.88 10.55 19.19
C VAL A 205 10.77 11.20 20.24
N LYS A 206 10.47 12.45 20.62
CA LYS A 206 11.18 13.15 21.70
C LYS A 206 10.90 12.54 23.07
N MET A 207 9.67 12.05 23.28
CA MET A 207 9.27 11.42 24.55
C MET A 207 10.00 10.09 24.78
N LEU A 208 10.37 9.34 23.75
CA LEU A 208 11.18 8.12 23.90
C LEU A 208 12.48 8.35 24.67
N TYR A 209 13.00 9.59 24.64
CA TYR A 209 14.25 9.97 25.32
C TYR A 209 14.00 10.77 26.59
N LYS A 210 12.96 11.61 26.65
CA LYS A 210 12.69 12.51 27.77
C LYS A 210 11.86 11.86 28.89
N ASP A 211 10.90 11.01 28.51
CA ASP A 211 9.99 10.32 29.43
C ASP A 211 9.63 8.96 28.82
N PRO A 212 10.59 8.00 28.78
CA PRO A 212 10.42 6.73 28.10
C PRO A 212 9.29 5.86 28.63
N GLU A 213 8.99 5.94 29.93
CA GLU A 213 7.88 5.17 30.54
C GLU A 213 6.52 5.69 30.06
N PHE A 214 6.37 7.00 29.99
CA PHE A 214 5.17 7.60 29.43
C PHE A 214 5.03 7.30 27.93
N ALA A 215 6.11 7.42 27.16
CA ALA A 215 6.11 7.12 25.74
C ALA A 215 5.71 5.67 25.47
N GLU A 216 6.23 4.73 26.25
CA GLU A 216 5.87 3.31 26.17
C GLU A 216 4.38 3.09 26.45
N SER A 217 3.87 3.69 27.52
CA SER A 217 2.44 3.61 27.88
C SER A 217 1.54 4.18 26.78
N PHE A 218 1.93 5.30 26.16
CA PHE A 218 1.19 5.92 25.06
C PHE A 218 1.20 5.02 23.80
N LEU A 219 2.36 4.46 23.45
CA LEU A 219 2.49 3.57 22.29
C LEU A 219 1.67 2.28 22.48
N TRP A 220 1.66 1.69 23.68
CA TRP A 220 0.80 0.56 23.99
C TRP A 220 -0.68 0.91 23.85
N PHE A 221 -1.10 2.08 24.34
CA PHE A 221 -2.49 2.54 24.18
C PHE A 221 -2.88 2.63 22.68
N ILE A 222 -2.00 3.18 21.83
CA ILE A 222 -2.24 3.26 20.40
C ILE A 222 -2.32 1.85 19.77
N ALA A 223 -1.39 0.96 20.12
CA ALA A 223 -1.39 -0.42 19.60
C ALA A 223 -2.67 -1.18 20.02
N ASP A 224 -3.14 -0.99 21.26
CA ASP A 224 -4.40 -1.55 21.76
C ASP A 224 -5.59 -1.01 20.96
N ALA A 225 -5.65 0.29 20.76
CA ALA A 225 -6.72 0.93 20.01
C ALA A 225 -6.78 0.40 18.57
N LEU A 226 -5.65 0.34 17.87
CA LEU A 226 -5.57 -0.19 16.51
C LEU A 226 -5.97 -1.67 16.46
N THR A 227 -5.50 -2.47 17.41
CA THR A 227 -5.84 -3.90 17.51
C THR A 227 -7.35 -4.10 17.71
N GLU A 228 -7.99 -3.37 18.62
CA GLU A 228 -9.42 -3.47 18.85
C GLU A 228 -10.24 -2.99 17.64
N ARG A 229 -9.83 -1.93 16.98
CA ARG A 229 -10.45 -1.49 15.73
C ARG A 229 -10.35 -2.58 14.65
N MET A 230 -9.17 -3.13 14.43
CA MET A 230 -8.95 -4.18 13.43
C MET A 230 -9.81 -5.42 13.73
N LYS A 231 -9.86 -5.89 14.99
CA LYS A 231 -10.73 -7.02 15.40
C LYS A 231 -12.19 -6.76 15.09
N ALA A 232 -12.69 -5.57 15.44
CA ALA A 232 -14.08 -5.19 15.19
C ALA A 232 -14.40 -5.15 13.69
N TRP A 233 -13.53 -4.57 12.88
CA TRP A 233 -13.71 -4.48 11.42
C TRP A 233 -13.57 -5.83 10.74
N HIS A 234 -12.62 -6.69 11.11
CA HIS A 234 -12.52 -8.05 10.59
C HIS A 234 -13.81 -8.82 10.84
N LYS A 235 -14.34 -8.75 12.09
CA LYS A 235 -15.60 -9.37 12.44
C LYS A 235 -16.78 -8.81 11.65
N PHE A 236 -16.83 -7.49 11.46
CA PHE A 236 -17.90 -6.81 10.74
C PHE A 236 -17.98 -7.24 9.28
N VAL A 237 -16.83 -7.39 8.60
CA VAL A 237 -16.77 -7.81 7.20
C VAL A 237 -16.65 -9.33 7.01
N GLY A 238 -16.70 -10.11 8.10
CA GLY A 238 -16.69 -11.58 8.04
C GLY A 238 -15.31 -12.21 7.81
N ILE A 239 -14.22 -11.48 8.05
CA ILE A 239 -12.86 -12.02 7.97
C ILE A 239 -12.55 -12.76 9.27
N VAL A 240 -12.24 -14.04 9.15
CA VAL A 240 -11.77 -14.86 10.27
C VAL A 240 -10.29 -14.59 10.51
N PHE A 241 -9.92 -14.36 11.76
CA PHE A 241 -8.51 -14.17 12.15
C PHE A 241 -8.18 -15.07 13.36
N PRO A 242 -6.90 -15.46 13.60
CA PRO A 242 -5.72 -15.15 12.77
C PRO A 242 -5.71 -15.92 11.43
N TYR A 243 -5.00 -15.39 10.42
CA TYR A 243 -4.88 -15.98 9.08
C TYR A 243 -3.46 -15.93 8.54
N GLU A 244 -3.16 -16.77 7.56
CA GLU A 244 -1.88 -16.71 6.86
C GLU A 244 -1.81 -15.46 5.96
N GLY A 245 -0.59 -14.92 5.84
CA GLY A 245 -0.35 -13.82 4.89
C GLY A 245 -0.74 -12.44 5.40
N PHE A 246 -0.96 -12.29 6.70
CA PHE A 246 -1.16 -10.98 7.30
C PHE A 246 0.01 -10.04 6.99
N VAL A 247 -0.30 -8.83 6.50
CA VAL A 247 0.66 -7.77 6.19
C VAL A 247 0.19 -6.49 6.87
N PHE A 248 1.13 -5.75 7.45
CA PHE A 248 0.88 -4.43 8.04
C PHE A 248 2.00 -3.46 7.68
N ALA A 249 1.84 -2.18 7.97
CA ALA A 249 2.84 -1.14 7.76
C ALA A 249 3.27 -0.51 9.08
N ASP A 250 4.45 0.12 9.12
CA ASP A 250 4.84 1.07 10.16
C ASP A 250 6.05 1.93 9.72
N ASP A 251 5.84 2.81 8.75
CA ASP A 251 6.91 3.53 8.03
C ASP A 251 7.79 4.40 8.93
N CYS A 252 7.21 4.99 9.99
CA CYS A 252 7.95 5.88 10.88
C CYS A 252 9.03 5.19 11.70
N VAL A 253 9.12 3.84 11.71
CA VAL A 253 10.22 3.13 12.37
C VAL A 253 11.59 3.48 11.80
N GLN A 254 11.65 4.03 10.58
CA GLN A 254 12.89 4.58 10.00
C GLN A 254 13.53 5.66 10.88
N LEU A 255 12.76 6.34 11.73
CA LEU A 255 13.24 7.38 12.65
C LEU A 255 13.95 6.81 13.88
N LEU A 256 13.90 5.49 14.06
CA LEU A 256 14.39 4.82 15.26
C LEU A 256 15.75 4.16 15.06
N SER A 257 16.57 4.20 16.10
CA SER A 257 17.72 3.30 16.18
C SER A 257 17.25 1.86 16.41
N PRO A 258 18.07 0.83 16.08
CA PRO A 258 17.73 -0.56 16.35
C PRO A 258 17.34 -0.82 17.81
N LYS A 259 18.07 -0.20 18.75
CA LYS A 259 17.77 -0.31 20.19
C LYS A 259 16.41 0.30 20.56
N ALA A 260 16.06 1.45 19.99
CA ALA A 260 14.78 2.10 20.25
C ALA A 260 13.63 1.31 19.63
N TYR A 261 13.79 0.81 18.40
CA TYR A 261 12.82 -0.06 17.75
C TYR A 261 12.59 -1.33 18.57
N ALA A 262 13.65 -2.06 18.94
CA ALA A 262 13.54 -3.29 19.72
C ALA A 262 12.86 -3.08 21.08
N LYS A 263 13.09 -1.94 21.72
CA LYS A 263 12.51 -1.63 23.02
C LYS A 263 11.06 -1.20 22.95
N PHE A 264 10.72 -0.27 22.05
CA PHE A 264 9.45 0.46 22.12
C PHE A 264 8.41 -0.01 21.08
N VAL A 265 8.83 -0.50 19.92
CA VAL A 265 7.90 -0.77 18.81
C VAL A 265 7.79 -2.27 18.49
N LEU A 266 8.89 -3.01 18.54
CA LEU A 266 8.89 -4.45 18.29
C LEU A 266 7.87 -5.23 19.16
N PRO A 267 7.71 -4.94 20.48
CA PRO A 267 6.69 -5.61 21.29
C PRO A 267 5.26 -5.35 20.78
N LEU A 268 4.98 -4.16 20.23
CA LEU A 268 3.69 -3.80 19.66
C LEU A 268 3.42 -4.55 18.36
N HIS A 269 4.45 -4.66 17.51
CA HIS A 269 4.39 -5.46 16.29
C HIS A 269 4.14 -6.95 16.61
N LYS A 270 4.84 -7.51 17.60
CA LYS A 270 4.62 -8.89 18.04
C LYS A 270 3.18 -9.12 18.47
N LYS A 271 2.59 -8.21 19.27
CA LYS A 271 1.19 -8.28 19.67
C LYS A 271 0.22 -8.29 18.48
N ILE A 272 0.43 -7.40 17.49
CA ILE A 272 -0.40 -7.35 16.29
C ILE A 272 -0.27 -8.66 15.50
N VAL A 273 0.96 -9.13 15.29
CA VAL A 273 1.23 -10.40 14.59
C VAL A 273 0.60 -11.59 15.32
N GLU A 274 0.77 -11.72 16.62
CA GLU A 274 0.16 -12.78 17.43
C GLU A 274 -1.38 -12.77 17.36
N THR A 275 -1.97 -11.59 17.19
CA THR A 275 -3.42 -11.45 17.10
C THR A 275 -3.96 -11.84 15.72
N PHE A 276 -3.27 -11.49 14.64
CA PHE A 276 -3.82 -11.55 13.28
C PHE A 276 -3.14 -12.55 12.34
N CYS A 277 -1.97 -13.08 12.70
CA CYS A 277 -1.18 -13.94 11.83
C CYS A 277 -1.00 -15.35 12.41
N THR A 278 -1.30 -16.38 11.63
CA THR A 278 -1.03 -17.79 12.01
C THR A 278 0.38 -18.26 11.65
N GLY A 279 1.09 -17.50 10.82
CA GLY A 279 2.40 -17.87 10.30
C GLY A 279 3.40 -16.72 10.39
N ARG A 280 4.20 -16.59 9.37
CA ARG A 280 5.19 -15.51 9.23
C ARG A 280 4.53 -14.27 8.61
N PRO A 281 4.58 -13.09 9.25
CA PRO A 281 3.93 -11.89 8.73
C PRO A 281 4.67 -11.29 7.54
N GLY A 282 3.97 -10.43 6.80
CA GLY A 282 4.57 -9.44 5.93
C GLY A 282 4.59 -8.07 6.58
N ILE A 283 5.52 -7.22 6.14
CA ILE A 283 5.58 -5.82 6.57
C ILE A 283 5.90 -4.91 5.39
N HIS A 284 5.23 -3.75 5.36
CA HIS A 284 5.58 -2.64 4.48
C HIS A 284 6.35 -1.58 5.27
N LEU A 285 7.52 -1.21 4.79
CA LEU A 285 8.37 -0.19 5.39
C LEU A 285 8.98 0.68 4.29
N CYS A 286 8.56 1.94 4.21
CA CYS A 286 9.18 2.94 3.36
C CYS A 286 10.46 3.50 4.00
N GLY A 287 11.34 4.04 3.16
CA GLY A 287 12.50 4.81 3.62
C GLY A 287 13.72 3.96 4.00
N ALA A 288 14.58 4.55 4.82
CA ALA A 288 15.84 3.96 5.23
C ALA A 288 15.63 3.08 6.47
N VAL A 289 15.38 1.77 6.26
CA VAL A 289 15.09 0.81 7.36
C VAL A 289 16.09 -0.35 7.41
N GLU A 290 17.21 -0.24 6.74
CA GLU A 290 18.25 -1.28 6.71
C GLU A 290 18.75 -1.69 8.10
N GLN A 291 18.76 -0.75 9.04
CA GLN A 291 19.16 -0.96 10.43
C GLN A 291 18.24 -1.91 11.21
N HIS A 292 17.04 -2.22 10.68
CA HIS A 292 16.06 -3.09 11.33
C HIS A 292 15.97 -4.49 10.73
N LEU A 293 16.67 -4.77 9.62
CA LEU A 293 16.56 -6.03 8.87
C LEU A 293 16.83 -7.27 9.71
N GLU A 294 17.86 -7.24 10.55
CA GLU A 294 18.17 -8.36 11.45
C GLU A 294 17.03 -8.60 12.46
N THR A 295 16.50 -7.53 13.06
CA THR A 295 15.38 -7.65 14.00
C THR A 295 14.11 -8.16 13.30
N LEU A 296 13.85 -7.74 12.07
CA LEU A 296 12.72 -8.23 11.28
C LEU A 296 12.87 -9.73 10.95
N ARG A 297 14.09 -10.18 10.65
CA ARG A 297 14.39 -11.60 10.41
C ARG A 297 14.27 -12.44 11.68
N ASP A 298 14.97 -12.02 12.75
CA ASP A 298 15.22 -12.87 13.93
C ASP A 298 14.09 -12.81 14.96
N GLU A 299 13.37 -11.68 15.04
CA GLU A 299 12.38 -11.42 16.08
C GLU A 299 10.94 -11.44 15.57
N LEU A 300 10.70 -10.92 14.35
CA LEU A 300 9.38 -10.96 13.71
C LEU A 300 9.24 -12.12 12.71
N HIS A 301 10.35 -12.73 12.31
CA HIS A 301 10.37 -13.84 11.36
C HIS A 301 9.58 -13.55 10.07
N ILE A 302 9.74 -12.36 9.52
CA ILE A 302 8.96 -11.93 8.36
C ILE A 302 9.14 -12.85 7.16
N ARG A 303 8.08 -13.06 6.37
CA ARG A 303 8.13 -13.75 5.08
C ARG A 303 8.05 -12.82 3.88
N TYR A 304 7.62 -11.58 4.07
CA TYR A 304 7.44 -10.60 3.02
C TYR A 304 7.88 -9.21 3.51
N LEU A 305 8.70 -8.56 2.70
CA LEU A 305 9.09 -7.17 2.89
C LEU A 305 8.73 -6.38 1.63
N ASP A 306 7.77 -5.47 1.76
CA ASP A 306 7.54 -4.43 0.77
C ASP A 306 8.35 -3.19 1.19
N THR A 307 9.30 -2.78 0.35
CA THR A 307 10.28 -1.79 0.76
C THR A 307 10.37 -0.63 -0.20
N GLY A 308 10.56 0.55 0.40
CA GLY A 308 10.72 1.79 -0.32
C GLY A 308 12.16 2.10 -0.71
N PHE A 309 12.34 3.32 -1.11
CA PHE A 309 13.65 3.91 -1.41
C PHE A 309 14.08 4.78 -0.19
N PRO A 310 15.35 4.78 0.22
CA PRO A 310 16.56 4.32 -0.48
C PRO A 310 17.12 2.94 -0.08
N MET A 311 16.29 1.99 0.35
CA MET A 311 16.73 0.65 0.77
C MET A 311 17.71 0.01 -0.22
N ASN A 312 18.81 -0.54 0.29
CA ASN A 312 19.70 -1.39 -0.50
C ASN A 312 19.14 -2.82 -0.58
N LEU A 313 18.61 -3.18 -1.76
CA LEU A 313 17.98 -4.48 -1.97
C LEU A 313 18.95 -5.67 -1.87
N GLU A 314 20.22 -5.51 -2.25
CA GLU A 314 21.22 -6.56 -2.15
C GLU A 314 21.52 -6.88 -0.69
N LYS A 315 21.69 -5.84 0.14
CA LYS A 315 21.85 -6.00 1.58
C LYS A 315 20.59 -6.59 2.24
N ALA A 316 19.40 -6.16 1.80
CA ALA A 316 18.15 -6.74 2.28
C ALA A 316 18.10 -8.25 1.99
N ARG A 317 18.47 -8.70 0.78
CA ARG A 317 18.57 -10.12 0.43
C ARG A 317 19.63 -10.86 1.22
N GLU A 318 20.80 -10.26 1.40
CA GLU A 318 21.87 -10.84 2.20
C GLU A 318 21.44 -11.11 3.65
N VAL A 319 20.80 -10.12 4.29
CA VAL A 319 20.37 -10.23 5.70
C VAL A 319 19.16 -11.13 5.85
N LEU A 320 18.12 -10.95 5.03
CA LEU A 320 16.85 -11.67 5.18
C LEU A 320 16.88 -13.11 4.64
N GLY A 321 17.89 -13.44 3.83
CA GLY A 321 18.00 -14.75 3.20
C GLY A 321 17.09 -14.89 1.96
N GLU A 322 17.14 -16.07 1.33
CA GLU A 322 16.45 -16.35 0.06
C GLU A 322 14.95 -16.69 0.20
N ASP A 323 14.50 -16.87 1.44
CA ASP A 323 13.16 -17.35 1.77
C ASP A 323 12.13 -16.22 1.90
N VAL A 324 12.61 -14.99 2.14
CA VAL A 324 11.76 -13.81 2.26
C VAL A 324 11.45 -13.25 0.88
N ILE A 325 10.17 -13.02 0.61
CA ILE A 325 9.75 -12.27 -0.58
C ILE A 325 10.11 -10.80 -0.34
N ILE A 326 10.87 -10.21 -1.25
CA ILE A 326 11.18 -8.78 -1.25
C ILE A 326 10.51 -8.13 -2.44
N ARG A 327 9.76 -7.04 -2.22
CA ARG A 327 9.17 -6.21 -3.26
C ARG A 327 9.80 -4.82 -3.24
N GLY A 328 10.02 -4.25 -4.40
CA GLY A 328 10.53 -2.88 -4.58
C GLY A 328 11.59 -2.81 -5.69
N ASN A 329 12.42 -1.79 -5.78
CA ASN A 329 12.24 -0.46 -5.18
C ASN A 329 12.76 0.61 -6.17
N LEU A 330 12.28 0.51 -7.44
CA LEU A 330 12.64 1.52 -8.42
C LEU A 330 12.16 2.91 -7.95
N HIS A 331 13.08 3.86 -7.92
CA HIS A 331 12.81 5.19 -7.39
C HIS A 331 11.67 5.88 -8.15
N VAL A 332 10.64 6.31 -7.44
CA VAL A 332 9.42 6.90 -8.03
C VAL A 332 9.70 8.17 -8.86
N ALA A 333 10.66 9.00 -8.47
CA ALA A 333 11.06 10.15 -9.27
C ALA A 333 11.70 9.73 -10.61
N THR A 334 12.40 8.61 -10.66
CA THR A 334 12.95 8.08 -11.93
C THR A 334 11.82 7.65 -12.88
N LEU A 335 10.75 7.05 -12.35
CA LEU A 335 9.56 6.71 -13.14
C LEU A 335 8.79 7.95 -13.59
N TYR A 336 8.70 8.97 -12.72
CA TYR A 336 7.99 10.21 -13.02
C TYR A 336 8.72 11.07 -14.07
N GLU A 337 10.00 11.32 -13.87
CA GLU A 337 10.80 12.25 -14.67
C GLU A 337 11.37 11.61 -15.94
N GLY A 338 11.71 10.32 -15.91
CA GLY A 338 12.49 9.68 -16.95
C GLY A 338 13.97 10.14 -16.92
N PRO A 339 14.66 10.24 -18.04
CA PRO A 339 14.32 9.70 -19.37
C PRO A 339 14.30 8.17 -19.40
N LYS A 340 13.80 7.58 -20.48
CA LYS A 340 13.70 6.10 -20.62
C LYS A 340 15.03 5.39 -20.40
N GLN A 341 16.15 5.96 -20.83
CA GLN A 341 17.48 5.39 -20.62
C GLN A 341 17.85 5.27 -19.14
N LYS A 342 17.43 6.23 -18.29
CA LYS A 342 17.63 6.16 -16.85
C LYS A 342 16.76 5.07 -16.22
N ILE A 343 15.49 4.98 -16.65
CA ILE A 343 14.55 3.94 -16.21
C ILE A 343 15.11 2.56 -16.57
N GLU A 344 15.56 2.36 -17.81
CA GLU A 344 16.16 1.12 -18.27
C GLU A 344 17.39 0.74 -17.44
N LYS A 345 18.34 1.68 -17.27
CA LYS A 345 19.55 1.47 -16.48
C LYS A 345 19.25 1.02 -15.05
N GLU A 346 18.32 1.71 -14.36
CA GLU A 346 17.97 1.39 -12.98
C GLU A 346 17.19 0.08 -12.89
N THR A 347 16.29 -0.19 -13.84
CA THR A 347 15.57 -1.47 -13.93
C THR A 347 16.56 -2.62 -14.07
N LEU A 348 17.49 -2.54 -15.03
CA LEU A 348 18.53 -3.57 -15.25
C LEU A 348 19.44 -3.73 -14.04
N ARG A 349 19.81 -2.66 -13.36
CA ARG A 349 20.60 -2.71 -12.12
C ARG A 349 19.88 -3.53 -11.04
N ILE A 350 18.60 -3.28 -10.83
CA ILE A 350 17.80 -3.96 -9.80
C ILE A 350 17.62 -5.45 -10.14
N ILE A 351 17.11 -5.75 -11.34
CA ILE A 351 16.81 -7.13 -11.72
C ILE A 351 18.06 -7.98 -11.96
N GLY A 352 19.21 -7.37 -12.22
CA GLY A 352 20.51 -8.01 -12.34
C GLY A 352 21.26 -8.18 -11.02
N SER A 353 20.72 -7.67 -9.92
CA SER A 353 21.38 -7.72 -8.60
C SER A 353 21.09 -9.01 -7.84
N SER A 354 21.77 -9.22 -6.73
CA SER A 354 21.60 -10.40 -5.89
C SER A 354 20.23 -10.47 -5.19
N VAL A 355 19.40 -9.42 -5.25
CA VAL A 355 18.04 -9.45 -4.68
C VAL A 355 17.17 -10.55 -5.30
N THR A 356 17.48 -10.95 -6.52
CA THR A 356 16.72 -11.98 -7.27
C THR A 356 17.04 -13.42 -6.85
N LYS A 357 18.07 -13.65 -6.00
CA LYS A 357 18.38 -14.96 -5.45
C LYS A 357 17.19 -15.54 -4.70
N GLY A 358 17.02 -16.86 -4.78
CA GLY A 358 15.88 -17.56 -4.19
C GLY A 358 14.60 -17.43 -4.99
N ARG A 359 14.57 -16.65 -6.10
CA ARG A 359 13.40 -16.40 -6.98
C ARG A 359 12.18 -15.82 -6.24
N LYS A 360 12.41 -15.18 -5.08
CA LYS A 360 11.39 -14.53 -4.24
C LYS A 360 11.53 -13.02 -4.27
N PHE A 361 11.60 -12.47 -5.47
CA PHE A 361 11.64 -11.03 -5.70
C PHE A 361 10.51 -10.58 -6.61
N ILE A 362 9.83 -9.50 -6.25
CA ILE A 362 8.81 -8.82 -7.05
C ILE A 362 9.35 -7.44 -7.38
N PHE A 363 9.55 -7.17 -8.66
CA PHE A 363 9.98 -5.85 -9.10
C PHE A 363 8.82 -4.86 -9.06
N GLY A 364 9.06 -3.72 -8.46
CA GLY A 364 8.10 -2.62 -8.36
C GLY A 364 8.78 -1.29 -8.10
N GLU A 365 7.99 -0.26 -7.94
CA GLU A 365 8.48 1.01 -7.43
C GLU A 365 8.76 0.95 -5.93
N GLY A 366 9.54 1.91 -5.45
CA GLY A 366 9.86 2.03 -4.02
C GLY A 366 8.91 3.00 -3.31
N ASN A 367 7.76 2.57 -2.95
CA ASN A 367 6.61 3.23 -2.35
C ASN A 367 5.41 3.19 -3.32
N ASN A 368 4.58 4.20 -3.43
CA ASN A 368 3.47 4.29 -4.38
C ASN A 368 3.88 5.07 -5.63
N VAL A 369 3.40 4.66 -6.79
CA VAL A 369 3.57 5.44 -8.03
C VAL A 369 3.07 6.87 -7.82
N ALA A 370 3.90 7.84 -8.16
CA ALA A 370 3.54 9.26 -8.04
C ALA A 370 2.39 9.61 -9.01
N PRO A 371 1.40 10.40 -8.59
CA PRO A 371 0.38 10.90 -9.51
C PRO A 371 1.01 11.58 -10.74
N ASN A 372 0.34 11.43 -11.88
CA ASN A 372 0.83 11.94 -13.17
C ASN A 372 2.12 11.29 -13.71
N THR A 373 2.61 10.21 -13.11
CA THR A 373 3.68 9.39 -13.73
C THR A 373 3.20 8.92 -15.11
N PRO A 374 3.98 9.20 -16.19
CA PRO A 374 3.59 8.77 -17.53
C PRO A 374 3.44 7.25 -17.61
N PRO A 375 2.31 6.71 -18.08
CA PRO A 375 2.14 5.26 -18.26
C PRO A 375 3.25 4.65 -19.15
N GLU A 376 3.75 5.42 -20.10
CA GLU A 376 4.82 5.01 -21.00
C GLU A 376 6.15 4.72 -20.27
N ASN A 377 6.37 5.36 -19.12
CA ASN A 377 7.55 5.13 -18.30
C ASN A 377 7.39 3.82 -17.50
N LEU A 378 6.21 3.58 -16.91
CA LEU A 378 5.88 2.33 -16.24
C LEU A 378 5.95 1.15 -17.21
N ASN A 379 5.34 1.33 -18.38
CA ASN A 379 5.32 0.31 -19.44
C ASN A 379 6.72 0.01 -19.96
N HIS A 380 7.59 1.01 -20.05
CA HIS A 380 8.99 0.80 -20.43
C HIS A 380 9.73 -0.03 -19.40
N ALA A 381 9.63 0.31 -18.11
CA ALA A 381 10.23 -0.47 -17.02
C ALA A 381 9.70 -1.92 -17.02
N TYR A 382 8.38 -2.10 -17.20
CA TYR A 382 7.76 -3.42 -17.33
C TYR A 382 8.37 -4.25 -18.45
N GLN A 383 8.48 -3.68 -19.66
CA GLN A 383 9.05 -4.41 -20.82
C GLN A 383 10.51 -4.82 -20.59
N ILE A 384 11.31 -3.94 -19.99
CA ILE A 384 12.70 -4.25 -19.63
C ILE A 384 12.74 -5.40 -18.61
N ALA A 385 11.98 -5.30 -17.51
CA ALA A 385 11.94 -6.33 -16.50
C ALA A 385 11.41 -7.67 -17.03
N LYS A 386 10.36 -7.65 -17.87
CA LYS A 386 9.80 -8.84 -18.52
C LYS A 386 10.80 -9.54 -19.45
N HIS A 387 11.57 -8.76 -20.21
CA HIS A 387 12.52 -9.30 -21.19
C HIS A 387 13.79 -9.84 -20.53
N TYR A 388 14.38 -9.08 -19.63
CA TYR A 388 15.69 -9.36 -19.02
C TYR A 388 15.60 -10.03 -17.64
N GLY A 389 14.46 -9.99 -16.97
CA GLY A 389 14.25 -10.58 -15.64
C GLY A 389 13.92 -12.08 -15.66
N LYS A 390 14.37 -12.83 -16.67
CA LYS A 390 14.17 -14.27 -16.76
C LYS A 390 15.14 -14.99 -15.83
N TYR A 391 14.63 -15.96 -15.09
CA TYR A 391 15.47 -16.88 -14.33
C TYR A 391 16.03 -17.97 -15.24
N THR A 392 17.31 -18.20 -15.10
CA THR A 392 18.03 -19.32 -15.78
C THR A 392 17.87 -20.60 -14.97
#